data_fac0283ded9e8116d32906e1fa8f2f84
#
_entry.id   fac0283ded9e8116d32906e1fa8f2f84
#
_cell.length_a   1.000
_cell.length_b   1.000
_cell.length_c   1.000
_cell.angle_alpha   90.00
_cell.angle_beta   90.00
_cell.angle_gamma   90.00
#
_symmetry.space_group_name_H-M   'P 1'
#
loop_
_entity.id
_entity.type
_entity.pdbx_description
1 polymer ?
#
loop_
_entity_poly.entity_id
_entity_poly.type
_entity_poly.pdbx_seq_one_letter_code
_entity_poly.pdbx_strand_id
1 'polypeptide(L)'
;MKFKSIMLASATLLILSATPGVAADAEKVSIMVGGYEKQIYLPAKLTEALGYFKDEGLDVELLNEPAGVDAEDQMLAGAVQGVVGFYDHCVDLQSKGKFVESVVQLNQVPGEVEIVSSKHPEIKSFADVKGKSLGVTGLGSSTNFLTQYLATKSGVKLGEFTSVAVGAGDTFIKALQTDQIQAGMTTEPTISRILKAGDGTVLVDMRTAEGAKAALGGVYPASSLYMSTDWVNAHKETVQKLANAFVKTLKWINTHSAAEIADKMPKEFMVGDKEGWTKALEAGKGMYTPDGVMPAGGPETVLAVLSGFSKHLQGKTIDLSKTYTTEFVKAAK
;
A
#
# COMPACT_ATOMS: atom_id res chain seq x y z
N MET A 1 59.98 -75.94 -11.80
CA MET A 1 59.93 -74.44 -11.82
C MET A 1 58.46 -74.01 -11.81
N LYS A 2 58.01 -73.41 -10.68
CA LYS A 2 56.62 -72.96 -10.49
C LYS A 2 56.58 -71.42 -10.60
N PHE A 3 55.96 -70.92 -11.64
CA PHE A 3 55.71 -69.49 -11.77
C PHE A 3 54.47 -69.11 -10.94
N LYS A 4 54.64 -68.18 -10.02
CA LYS A 4 53.56 -67.55 -9.28
C LYS A 4 53.14 -66.27 -10.00
N SER A 5 51.91 -66.26 -10.48
CA SER A 5 51.26 -65.03 -11.02
C SER A 5 50.81 -64.13 -9.87
N ILE A 6 51.25 -62.87 -9.87
CA ILE A 6 50.81 -61.85 -8.97
C ILE A 6 49.70 -61.06 -9.70
N MET A 7 48.44 -61.09 -9.16
CA MET A 7 47.34 -60.21 -9.57
C MET A 7 47.47 -58.89 -8.91
N LEU A 8 47.62 -57.83 -9.71
CA LEU A 8 47.55 -56.42 -9.24
C LEU A 8 46.07 -55.98 -9.30
N ALA A 9 45.49 -55.74 -8.15
CA ALA A 9 44.14 -55.15 -8.08
C ALA A 9 44.25 -53.62 -8.17
N SER A 10 43.81 -53.05 -9.26
CA SER A 10 43.69 -51.59 -9.42
C SER A 10 42.42 -51.09 -8.76
N ALA A 11 42.53 -50.39 -7.66
CA ALA A 11 41.43 -49.68 -7.02
C ALA A 11 41.20 -48.32 -7.73
N THR A 12 40.14 -48.23 -8.50
CA THR A 12 39.72 -47.00 -9.13
C THR A 12 38.99 -46.11 -8.11
N LEU A 13 39.65 -45.04 -7.68
CA LEU A 13 39.09 -44.04 -6.79
C LEU A 13 38.15 -43.16 -7.62
N LEU A 14 36.82 -43.29 -7.43
CA LEU A 14 35.83 -42.34 -7.98
C LEU A 14 35.90 -41.04 -7.13
N ILE A 15 36.50 -40.00 -7.70
CA ILE A 15 36.42 -38.63 -7.15
C ILE A 15 35.08 -38.05 -7.60
N LEU A 16 34.11 -38.00 -6.71
CA LEU A 16 32.88 -37.18 -6.88
C LEU A 16 33.31 -35.69 -6.88
N SER A 17 33.41 -35.12 -8.06
CA SER A 17 33.57 -33.69 -8.21
C SER A 17 32.23 -33.04 -7.84
N ALA A 18 32.10 -32.47 -6.63
CA ALA A 18 31.03 -31.56 -6.29
C ALA A 18 31.21 -30.31 -7.16
N THR A 19 30.41 -30.16 -8.20
CA THR A 19 30.29 -28.90 -8.93
C THR A 19 29.74 -27.86 -7.94
N PRO A 20 30.43 -26.71 -7.75
CA PRO A 20 29.82 -25.62 -7.01
C PRO A 20 28.54 -25.25 -7.75
N GLY A 21 27.39 -25.40 -7.08
CA GLY A 21 26.13 -24.89 -7.59
C GLY A 21 26.31 -23.40 -7.87
N VAL A 22 26.21 -22.99 -9.12
CA VAL A 22 26.07 -21.58 -9.49
C VAL A 22 24.81 -21.11 -8.76
N ALA A 23 24.96 -20.25 -7.76
CA ALA A 23 23.80 -19.58 -7.17
C ALA A 23 23.07 -18.91 -8.33
N ALA A 24 21.83 -19.31 -8.58
CA ALA A 24 21.00 -18.65 -9.58
C ALA A 24 20.95 -17.16 -9.20
N ASP A 25 21.19 -16.29 -10.17
CA ASP A 25 21.02 -14.84 -9.93
C ASP A 25 19.61 -14.59 -9.37
N ALA A 26 19.55 -13.75 -8.34
CA ALA A 26 18.27 -13.40 -7.72
C ALA A 26 17.35 -12.76 -8.77
N GLU A 27 16.09 -13.19 -8.78
CA GLU A 27 15.11 -12.69 -9.73
C GLU A 27 14.79 -11.22 -9.44
N LYS A 28 15.00 -10.34 -10.43
CA LYS A 28 14.80 -8.90 -10.31
C LYS A 28 13.33 -8.53 -10.46
N VAL A 29 12.81 -7.75 -9.53
CA VAL A 29 11.44 -7.22 -9.55
C VAL A 29 11.46 -5.76 -9.11
N SER A 30 10.92 -4.85 -9.91
CA SER A 30 10.74 -3.45 -9.53
C SER A 30 9.31 -3.21 -9.07
N ILE A 31 9.14 -2.60 -7.90
CA ILE A 31 7.85 -2.27 -7.30
C ILE A 31 7.81 -0.77 -7.00
N MET A 32 6.79 -0.08 -7.52
CA MET A 32 6.57 1.33 -7.22
C MET A 32 5.72 1.47 -5.95
N VAL A 33 6.12 2.37 -5.06
CA VAL A 33 5.37 2.68 -3.83
C VAL A 33 4.78 4.07 -3.95
N GLY A 34 3.53 4.25 -3.59
CA GLY A 34 2.81 5.53 -3.66
C GLY A 34 3.14 6.51 -2.51
N GLY A 35 4.40 6.55 -2.08
CA GLY A 35 4.95 7.41 -1.03
C GLY A 35 5.56 6.63 0.14
N TYR A 36 6.87 6.48 0.14
CA TYR A 36 7.60 5.73 1.18
C TYR A 36 7.38 6.25 2.60
N GLU A 37 7.24 7.56 2.75
CA GLU A 37 7.09 8.24 4.03
C GLU A 37 5.75 7.95 4.70
N LYS A 38 4.77 7.45 3.94
CA LYS A 38 3.42 7.18 4.44
C LYS A 38 3.39 5.87 5.22
N GLN A 39 2.94 5.91 6.47
CA GLN A 39 2.86 4.69 7.30
C GLN A 39 1.94 3.62 6.71
N ILE A 40 0.95 4.01 5.90
CA ILE A 40 0.08 3.06 5.20
C ILE A 40 0.85 2.12 4.24
N TYR A 41 2.03 2.53 3.76
CA TYR A 41 2.90 1.74 2.88
C TYR A 41 4.14 1.17 3.58
N LEU A 42 4.23 1.33 4.91
CA LEU A 42 5.32 0.82 5.75
C LEU A 42 5.73 -0.63 5.43
N PRO A 43 4.78 -1.59 5.18
CA PRO A 43 5.16 -2.97 4.96
C PRO A 43 6.16 -3.16 3.80
N ALA A 44 6.12 -2.35 2.74
CA ALA A 44 7.04 -2.46 1.61
C ALA A 44 8.49 -2.27 2.06
N LYS A 45 8.79 -1.13 2.68
CA LYS A 45 10.15 -0.80 3.11
C LYS A 45 10.60 -1.63 4.30
N LEU A 46 9.69 -2.01 5.17
CA LEU A 46 9.99 -2.90 6.29
C LEU A 46 10.36 -4.32 5.80
N THR A 47 9.69 -4.84 4.77
CA THR A 47 10.04 -6.13 4.15
C THR A 47 11.48 -6.12 3.62
N GLU A 48 11.87 -5.03 2.95
CA GLU A 48 13.25 -4.82 2.49
C GLU A 48 14.22 -4.73 3.67
N ALA A 49 13.91 -3.90 4.69
CA ALA A 49 14.77 -3.68 5.86
C ALA A 49 14.96 -4.94 6.71
N LEU A 50 13.97 -5.82 6.76
CA LEU A 50 14.05 -7.13 7.43
C LEU A 50 14.76 -8.20 6.58
N GLY A 51 15.07 -7.91 5.30
CA GLY A 51 15.74 -8.82 4.39
C GLY A 51 14.84 -9.91 3.79
N TYR A 52 13.52 -9.83 3.98
CA TYR A 52 12.62 -10.92 3.63
C TYR A 52 12.47 -11.14 2.11
N PHE A 53 12.69 -10.13 1.27
CA PHE A 53 12.79 -10.34 -0.18
C PHE A 53 13.99 -11.21 -0.54
N LYS A 54 15.14 -10.95 0.09
CA LYS A 54 16.37 -11.74 -0.13
C LYS A 54 16.24 -13.16 0.40
N ASP A 55 15.54 -13.37 1.52
CA ASP A 55 15.24 -14.70 2.06
C ASP A 55 14.47 -15.56 1.05
N GLU A 56 13.62 -14.94 0.22
CA GLU A 56 12.85 -15.60 -0.86
C GLU A 56 13.63 -15.69 -2.19
N GLY A 57 14.88 -15.24 -2.23
CA GLY A 57 15.71 -15.25 -3.43
C GLY A 57 15.33 -14.18 -4.46
N LEU A 58 14.72 -13.07 -4.02
CA LEU A 58 14.34 -11.95 -4.86
C LEU A 58 15.30 -10.77 -4.69
N ASP A 59 15.63 -10.11 -5.80
CA ASP A 59 16.27 -8.80 -5.86
C ASP A 59 15.19 -7.75 -6.16
N VAL A 60 14.52 -7.25 -5.09
CA VAL A 60 13.43 -6.29 -5.22
C VAL A 60 13.97 -4.88 -5.16
N GLU A 61 13.73 -4.11 -6.22
CA GLU A 61 13.96 -2.68 -6.26
C GLU A 61 12.66 -1.94 -5.91
N LEU A 62 12.65 -1.28 -4.75
CA LEU A 62 11.54 -0.40 -4.36
C LEU A 62 11.78 1.00 -4.90
N LEU A 63 10.88 1.49 -5.75
CA LEU A 63 10.86 2.84 -6.30
C LEU A 63 9.76 3.67 -5.65
N ASN A 64 9.83 5.00 -5.74
CA ASN A 64 8.91 5.90 -5.05
C ASN A 64 8.27 6.92 -5.98
N GLU A 65 6.95 7.07 -5.85
CA GLU A 65 6.19 8.18 -6.42
C GLU A 65 5.40 8.89 -5.31
N PRO A 66 5.12 10.19 -5.43
CA PRO A 66 4.48 10.97 -4.35
C PRO A 66 3.02 10.59 -4.12
N ALA A 67 2.33 10.01 -5.11
CA ALA A 67 0.93 9.62 -5.03
C ALA A 67 0.68 8.22 -5.60
N GLY A 68 -0.42 7.58 -5.15
CA GLY A 68 -0.77 6.23 -5.61
C GLY A 68 -1.10 6.16 -7.10
N VAL A 69 -1.73 7.20 -7.64
CA VAL A 69 -2.03 7.28 -9.09
C VAL A 69 -0.75 7.38 -9.92
N ASP A 70 0.25 8.11 -9.46
CA ASP A 70 1.53 8.22 -10.17
C ASP A 70 2.25 6.85 -10.19
N ALA A 71 2.18 6.12 -9.08
CA ALA A 71 2.72 4.75 -8.99
C ALA A 71 1.96 3.78 -9.91
N GLU A 72 0.63 3.88 -9.99
CA GLU A 72 -0.21 3.12 -10.92
C GLU A 72 0.20 3.36 -12.37
N ASP A 73 0.38 4.62 -12.76
CA ASP A 73 0.75 5.02 -14.12
C ASP A 73 2.09 4.41 -14.55
N GLN A 74 3.08 4.31 -13.65
CA GLN A 74 4.36 3.65 -13.92
C GLN A 74 4.19 2.16 -14.24
N MET A 75 3.31 1.47 -13.51
CA MET A 75 3.01 0.06 -13.79
C MET A 75 2.24 -0.11 -15.10
N LEU A 76 1.26 0.74 -15.37
CA LEU A 76 0.50 0.72 -16.64
C LEU A 76 1.38 1.04 -17.85
N ALA A 77 2.42 1.84 -17.67
CA ALA A 77 3.45 2.11 -18.68
C ALA A 77 4.46 0.96 -18.84
N GLY A 78 4.43 -0.06 -17.97
CA GLY A 78 5.37 -1.19 -18.00
C GLY A 78 6.75 -0.89 -17.39
N ALA A 79 6.89 0.22 -16.66
CA ALA A 79 8.15 0.60 -16.02
C ALA A 79 8.47 -0.26 -14.80
N VAL A 80 7.43 -0.77 -14.11
CA VAL A 80 7.55 -1.64 -12.93
C VAL A 80 6.58 -2.81 -13.03
N GLN A 81 6.84 -3.88 -12.28
CA GLN A 81 6.03 -5.08 -12.28
C GLN A 81 4.86 -5.01 -11.31
N GLY A 82 4.97 -4.20 -10.25
CA GLY A 82 3.92 -4.08 -9.24
C GLY A 82 3.90 -2.72 -8.57
N VAL A 83 2.82 -2.49 -7.85
CA VAL A 83 2.60 -1.27 -7.07
C VAL A 83 2.21 -1.62 -5.65
N VAL A 84 2.83 -0.96 -4.68
CA VAL A 84 2.27 -0.84 -3.34
C VAL A 84 1.45 0.43 -3.30
N GLY A 85 0.15 0.26 -3.45
CA GLY A 85 -0.87 1.31 -3.56
C GLY A 85 -2.21 0.81 -3.04
N PHE A 86 -3.28 1.60 -3.22
CA PHE A 86 -4.59 1.23 -2.72
C PHE A 86 -5.31 0.24 -3.64
N TYR A 87 -6.07 -0.66 -3.05
CA TYR A 87 -6.87 -1.66 -3.74
C TYR A 87 -8.00 -1.05 -4.60
N ASP A 88 -8.51 0.12 -4.23
CA ASP A 88 -9.56 0.81 -5.01
C ASP A 88 -9.16 1.08 -6.45
N HIS A 89 -7.86 1.24 -6.72
CA HIS A 89 -7.31 1.30 -8.07
C HIS A 89 -7.61 0.04 -8.89
N CYS A 90 -7.60 -1.16 -8.29
CA CYS A 90 -7.93 -2.40 -8.99
C CYS A 90 -9.39 -2.39 -9.48
N VAL A 91 -10.31 -1.84 -8.68
CA VAL A 91 -11.73 -1.71 -9.04
C VAL A 91 -11.95 -0.61 -10.09
N ASP A 92 -11.32 0.55 -9.91
CA ASP A 92 -11.40 1.67 -10.84
C ASP A 92 -10.82 1.32 -12.21
N LEU A 93 -9.65 0.69 -12.27
CA LEU A 93 -8.99 0.25 -13.50
C LEU A 93 -9.81 -0.79 -14.27
N GLN A 94 -10.44 -1.74 -13.57
CA GLN A 94 -11.34 -2.69 -14.25
C GLN A 94 -12.49 -1.96 -14.95
N SER A 95 -13.00 -0.88 -14.33
CA SER A 95 -14.03 -0.05 -14.99
C SER A 95 -13.57 0.58 -16.30
N LYS A 96 -12.25 0.75 -16.45
CA LYS A 96 -11.58 1.30 -17.64
C LYS A 96 -11.05 0.20 -18.57
N GLY A 97 -11.38 -1.08 -18.31
CA GLY A 97 -10.94 -2.23 -19.11
C GLY A 97 -9.48 -2.62 -18.89
N LYS A 98 -8.87 -2.19 -17.78
CA LYS A 98 -7.54 -2.60 -17.37
C LYS A 98 -7.67 -3.62 -16.22
N PHE A 99 -6.99 -4.76 -16.35
CA PHE A 99 -7.08 -5.84 -15.38
C PHE A 99 -5.80 -5.90 -14.54
N VAL A 100 -5.94 -5.48 -13.30
CA VAL A 100 -4.94 -5.58 -12.25
C VAL A 100 -5.59 -6.21 -11.03
N GLU A 101 -4.80 -6.92 -10.23
CA GLU A 101 -5.30 -7.60 -9.06
C GLU A 101 -4.38 -7.43 -7.86
N SER A 102 -4.99 -7.25 -6.68
CA SER A 102 -4.28 -7.29 -5.40
C SER A 102 -3.87 -8.74 -5.10
N VAL A 103 -2.59 -8.96 -4.89
CA VAL A 103 -2.02 -10.28 -4.55
C VAL A 103 -1.69 -10.41 -3.07
N VAL A 104 -1.51 -9.27 -2.37
CA VAL A 104 -1.35 -9.20 -0.90
C VAL A 104 -2.07 -7.96 -0.40
N GLN A 105 -3.04 -8.13 0.49
CA GLN A 105 -3.71 -7.01 1.14
C GLN A 105 -2.94 -6.58 2.40
N LEU A 106 -2.41 -5.35 2.41
CA LEU A 106 -1.59 -4.86 3.51
C LEU A 106 -2.42 -4.23 4.63
N ASN A 107 -3.44 -3.42 4.26
CA ASN A 107 -4.28 -2.70 5.21
C ASN A 107 -5.75 -3.07 5.05
N GLN A 108 -6.45 -3.21 6.18
CA GLN A 108 -7.90 -3.48 6.24
C GLN A 108 -8.76 -2.21 6.35
N VAL A 109 -8.14 -1.05 6.56
CA VAL A 109 -8.80 0.28 6.63
C VAL A 109 -7.92 1.31 5.92
N PRO A 110 -8.49 2.49 5.51
CA PRO A 110 -7.76 3.50 4.75
C PRO A 110 -6.49 4.04 5.44
N GLY A 111 -6.51 4.20 6.75
CA GLY A 111 -5.42 4.88 7.45
C GLY A 111 -5.33 6.37 7.12
N GLU A 112 -6.39 6.94 6.55
CA GLU A 112 -6.48 8.32 6.06
C GLU A 112 -7.40 9.16 6.95
N VAL A 113 -7.14 10.46 6.99
CA VAL A 113 -7.91 11.44 7.76
C VAL A 113 -8.18 12.66 6.90
N GLU A 114 -9.43 13.14 6.90
CA GLU A 114 -9.71 14.48 6.41
C GLU A 114 -9.42 15.48 7.52
N ILE A 115 -8.51 16.41 7.25
CA ILE A 115 -8.09 17.50 8.15
C ILE A 115 -8.71 18.80 7.67
N VAL A 116 -9.24 19.60 8.61
CA VAL A 116 -9.66 20.99 8.36
C VAL A 116 -8.60 21.92 8.91
N SER A 117 -8.23 22.95 8.14
CA SER A 117 -7.33 24.01 8.59
C SER A 117 -7.89 24.73 9.82
N SER A 118 -7.04 25.01 10.80
CA SER A 118 -7.42 25.81 11.98
C SER A 118 -7.90 27.22 11.63
N LYS A 119 -7.65 27.70 10.40
CA LYS A 119 -8.13 28.98 9.86
C LYS A 119 -9.59 28.91 9.40
N HIS A 120 -10.16 27.72 9.27
CA HIS A 120 -11.50 27.47 8.75
C HIS A 120 -12.39 26.70 9.73
N PRO A 121 -12.60 27.26 10.96
CA PRO A 121 -13.39 26.57 12.00
C PRO A 121 -14.89 26.47 11.65
N GLU A 122 -15.32 27.12 10.57
CA GLU A 122 -16.68 27.01 10.04
C GLU A 122 -16.93 25.64 9.35
N ILE A 123 -15.89 24.96 8.88
CA ILE A 123 -16.02 23.62 8.27
C ILE A 123 -16.14 22.59 9.39
N LYS A 124 -17.34 22.07 9.62
CA LYS A 124 -17.66 21.09 10.67
C LYS A 124 -18.10 19.74 10.09
N SER A 125 -18.38 19.69 8.81
CA SER A 125 -18.81 18.52 8.07
C SER A 125 -18.46 18.65 6.59
N PHE A 126 -18.55 17.55 5.83
CA PHE A 126 -18.41 17.64 4.37
C PHE A 126 -19.53 18.46 3.69
N ALA A 127 -20.64 18.76 4.35
CA ALA A 127 -21.64 19.68 3.79
C ALA A 127 -21.13 21.12 3.68
N ASP A 128 -20.12 21.48 4.47
CA ASP A 128 -19.56 22.84 4.55
C ASP A 128 -18.43 23.08 3.53
N VAL A 129 -18.03 22.06 2.73
CA VAL A 129 -16.90 22.18 1.80
C VAL A 129 -17.25 22.80 0.46
N LYS A 130 -18.50 23.21 0.27
CA LYS A 130 -18.93 23.89 -0.97
C LYS A 130 -18.14 25.19 -1.18
N GLY A 131 -17.57 25.34 -2.38
CA GLY A 131 -16.72 26.48 -2.74
C GLY A 131 -15.29 26.42 -2.15
N LYS A 132 -14.93 25.38 -1.43
CA LYS A 132 -13.61 25.19 -0.82
C LYS A 132 -12.65 24.41 -1.72
N SER A 133 -11.35 24.58 -1.47
CA SER A 133 -10.28 23.79 -2.04
C SER A 133 -9.89 22.70 -1.05
N LEU A 134 -9.94 21.43 -1.48
CA LEU A 134 -9.62 20.26 -0.68
C LEU A 134 -8.34 19.62 -1.18
N GLY A 135 -7.35 19.49 -0.31
CA GLY A 135 -6.06 18.88 -0.62
C GLY A 135 -6.17 17.37 -0.72
N VAL A 136 -5.51 16.81 -1.73
CA VAL A 136 -5.37 15.36 -1.92
C VAL A 136 -3.94 15.05 -2.32
N THR A 137 -3.49 13.80 -2.18
CA THR A 137 -2.12 13.44 -2.56
C THR A 137 -1.90 13.53 -4.07
N GLY A 138 -2.89 13.13 -4.87
CA GLY A 138 -2.91 13.25 -6.33
C GLY A 138 -4.35 13.17 -6.85
N LEU A 139 -4.64 13.79 -7.97
CA LEU A 139 -5.95 13.66 -8.61
C LEU A 139 -6.07 12.24 -9.18
N GLY A 140 -7.06 11.49 -8.75
CA GLY A 140 -7.22 10.07 -9.07
C GLY A 140 -6.61 9.12 -8.04
N SER A 141 -5.90 9.61 -7.02
CA SER A 141 -5.48 8.78 -5.87
C SER A 141 -6.64 8.50 -4.92
N SER A 142 -6.48 7.52 -4.04
CA SER A 142 -7.50 7.13 -3.04
C SER A 142 -7.93 8.28 -2.14
N THR A 143 -7.01 9.16 -1.72
CA THR A 143 -7.35 10.40 -1.02
C THR A 143 -8.36 11.25 -1.80
N ASN A 144 -8.21 11.32 -3.13
CA ASN A 144 -9.17 12.04 -3.98
C ASN A 144 -10.50 11.29 -4.12
N PHE A 145 -10.46 9.96 -4.26
CA PHE A 145 -11.69 9.15 -4.34
C PHE A 145 -12.53 9.26 -3.06
N LEU A 146 -11.89 9.13 -1.90
CA LEU A 146 -12.58 9.20 -0.61
C LEU A 146 -13.11 10.61 -0.32
N THR A 147 -12.34 11.67 -0.61
CA THR A 147 -12.81 13.06 -0.51
C THR A 147 -14.05 13.30 -1.39
N GLN A 148 -14.02 12.83 -2.65
CA GLN A 148 -15.17 12.97 -3.55
C GLN A 148 -16.39 12.19 -3.06
N TYR A 149 -16.20 10.98 -2.57
CA TYR A 149 -17.28 10.17 -2.00
C TYR A 149 -17.92 10.84 -0.79
N LEU A 150 -17.11 11.28 0.17
CA LEU A 150 -17.61 11.88 1.42
C LEU A 150 -18.33 13.21 1.15
N ALA A 151 -17.83 14.03 0.23
CA ALA A 151 -18.50 15.25 -0.22
C ALA A 151 -19.85 14.92 -0.89
N THR A 152 -19.87 13.97 -1.82
CA THR A 152 -21.09 13.57 -2.54
C THR A 152 -22.13 12.96 -1.59
N LYS A 153 -21.69 12.09 -0.67
CA LYS A 153 -22.54 11.51 0.39
C LYS A 153 -23.16 12.57 1.29
N SER A 154 -22.47 13.71 1.47
CA SER A 154 -22.94 14.86 2.26
C SER A 154 -23.75 15.89 1.45
N GLY A 155 -24.09 15.56 0.19
CA GLY A 155 -24.94 16.40 -0.68
C GLY A 155 -24.18 17.48 -1.47
N VAL A 156 -22.84 17.53 -1.38
CA VAL A 156 -22.01 18.45 -2.18
C VAL A 156 -21.62 17.76 -3.49
N LYS A 157 -22.05 18.34 -4.62
CA LYS A 157 -21.81 17.75 -5.94
C LYS A 157 -20.34 17.92 -6.37
N LEU A 158 -19.87 16.99 -7.18
CA LEU A 158 -18.59 17.16 -7.88
C LEU A 158 -18.64 18.45 -8.72
N GLY A 159 -17.60 19.30 -8.57
CA GLY A 159 -17.56 20.65 -9.19
C GLY A 159 -18.09 21.77 -8.29
N GLU A 160 -18.72 21.47 -7.14
CA GLU A 160 -19.05 22.48 -6.14
C GLU A 160 -17.91 22.72 -5.13
N PHE A 161 -16.83 21.93 -5.20
CA PHE A 161 -15.56 22.10 -4.50
C PHE A 161 -14.41 21.81 -5.46
N THR A 162 -13.19 22.16 -5.11
CA THR A 162 -12.00 21.92 -5.94
C THR A 162 -11.07 20.93 -5.23
N SER A 163 -10.74 19.82 -5.87
CA SER A 163 -9.63 18.96 -5.40
C SER A 163 -8.31 19.52 -5.90
N VAL A 164 -7.34 19.66 -5.01
CA VAL A 164 -6.00 20.19 -5.31
C VAL A 164 -4.94 19.13 -4.98
N ALA A 165 -4.17 18.71 -5.98
CA ALA A 165 -3.04 17.81 -5.77
C ALA A 165 -1.92 18.57 -5.03
N VAL A 166 -1.65 18.18 -3.79
CA VAL A 166 -0.65 18.81 -2.92
C VAL A 166 0.37 17.83 -2.33
N GLY A 167 0.27 16.54 -2.70
CA GLY A 167 1.13 15.51 -2.15
C GLY A 167 0.81 15.19 -0.69
N ALA A 168 1.83 14.79 0.06
CA ALA A 168 1.80 14.54 1.50
C ALA A 168 3.00 15.22 2.18
N GLY A 169 3.14 15.10 3.49
CA GLY A 169 4.27 15.67 4.24
C GLY A 169 4.30 17.20 4.17
N ASP A 170 5.48 17.74 3.92
CA ASP A 170 5.72 19.20 3.96
C ASP A 170 4.89 19.99 2.94
N THR A 171 4.65 19.43 1.76
CA THR A 171 3.86 20.11 0.72
C THR A 171 2.40 20.25 1.13
N PHE A 172 1.81 19.20 1.72
CA PHE A 172 0.45 19.25 2.26
C PHE A 172 0.34 20.26 3.41
N ILE A 173 1.25 20.19 4.38
CA ILE A 173 1.29 21.10 5.53
C ILE A 173 1.38 22.56 5.06
N LYS A 174 2.27 22.84 4.12
CA LYS A 174 2.45 24.17 3.56
C LYS A 174 1.18 24.67 2.85
N ALA A 175 0.53 23.82 2.06
CA ALA A 175 -0.71 24.18 1.36
C ALA A 175 -1.82 24.55 2.36
N LEU A 176 -1.92 23.83 3.48
CA LEU A 176 -2.85 24.12 4.57
C LEU A 176 -2.50 25.45 5.28
N GLN A 177 -1.21 25.67 5.60
CA GLN A 177 -0.72 26.88 6.27
C GLN A 177 -0.86 28.14 5.40
N THR A 178 -0.71 28.03 4.08
CA THR A 178 -0.83 29.17 3.14
C THR A 178 -2.23 29.40 2.63
N ASP A 179 -3.23 28.63 3.13
CA ASP A 179 -4.62 28.70 2.71
C ASP A 179 -4.86 28.35 1.23
N GLN A 180 -3.93 27.61 0.62
CA GLN A 180 -4.12 27.03 -0.70
C GLN A 180 -5.23 25.96 -0.67
N ILE A 181 -5.35 25.25 0.47
CA ILE A 181 -6.42 24.30 0.78
C ILE A 181 -7.03 24.64 2.14
N GLN A 182 -8.34 24.54 2.27
CA GLN A 182 -9.06 24.79 3.51
C GLN A 182 -9.29 23.52 4.33
N ALA A 183 -9.31 22.38 3.66
CA ALA A 183 -9.30 21.05 4.24
C ALA A 183 -8.57 20.10 3.29
N GLY A 184 -8.38 18.85 3.70
CA GLY A 184 -7.81 17.85 2.79
C GLY A 184 -7.55 16.50 3.45
N MET A 185 -7.45 15.47 2.61
CA MET A 185 -7.21 14.10 3.05
C MET A 185 -5.74 13.74 2.95
N THR A 186 -5.20 13.24 4.05
CA THR A 186 -3.80 12.86 4.16
C THR A 186 -3.62 11.65 5.09
N THR A 187 -2.37 11.24 5.31
CA THR A 187 -1.97 10.04 6.04
C THR A 187 -0.92 10.36 7.11
N GLU A 188 -0.64 9.40 8.00
CA GLU A 188 0.51 9.51 8.90
C GLU A 188 1.85 9.43 8.11
N PRO A 189 2.86 10.17 8.51
CA PRO A 189 2.97 11.02 9.71
C PRO A 189 2.49 12.47 9.52
N THR A 190 1.94 12.84 8.37
CA THR A 190 1.48 14.21 8.09
C THR A 190 0.38 14.64 9.04
N ILE A 191 -0.58 13.76 9.34
CA ILE A 191 -1.68 14.00 10.27
C ILE A 191 -1.15 14.44 11.63
N SER A 192 -0.32 13.61 12.26
CA SER A 192 0.23 13.88 13.59
C SER A 192 1.04 15.18 13.64
N ARG A 193 1.76 15.51 12.56
CA ARG A 193 2.52 16.77 12.45
C ARG A 193 1.61 17.99 12.42
N ILE A 194 0.52 17.96 11.66
CA ILE A 194 -0.49 19.03 11.60
C ILE A 194 -1.15 19.22 12.95
N LEU A 195 -1.60 18.12 13.59
CA LEU A 195 -2.27 18.17 14.89
C LEU A 195 -1.35 18.68 15.99
N LYS A 196 -0.09 18.25 16.01
CA LYS A 196 0.95 18.70 16.97
C LYS A 196 1.25 20.18 16.82
N ALA A 197 1.26 20.70 15.60
CA ALA A 197 1.47 22.13 15.32
C ALA A 197 0.23 23.00 15.59
N GLY A 198 -0.96 22.42 15.74
CA GLY A 198 -2.21 23.16 15.87
C GLY A 198 -2.71 23.78 14.55
N ASP A 199 -2.18 23.33 13.41
CA ASP A 199 -2.50 23.85 12.08
C ASP A 199 -3.85 23.35 11.55
N GLY A 200 -4.42 22.31 12.16
CA GLY A 200 -5.70 21.74 11.74
C GLY A 200 -6.35 20.87 12.80
N THR A 201 -7.58 20.46 12.50
CA THR A 201 -8.40 19.53 13.30
C THR A 201 -8.94 18.40 12.44
N VAL A 202 -9.27 17.27 13.07
CA VAL A 202 -9.83 16.11 12.40
C VAL A 202 -11.30 16.34 12.05
N LEU A 203 -11.67 16.15 10.79
CA LEU A 203 -13.05 16.15 10.32
C LEU A 203 -13.61 14.73 10.21
N VAL A 204 -12.87 13.85 9.56
CA VAL A 204 -13.22 12.42 9.43
C VAL A 204 -11.94 11.59 9.64
N ASP A 205 -12.03 10.61 10.54
CA ASP A 205 -10.91 9.70 10.86
C ASP A 205 -11.23 8.28 10.38
N MET A 206 -10.46 7.78 9.44
CA MET A 206 -10.59 6.41 8.89
C MET A 206 -9.36 5.55 9.21
N ARG A 207 -8.62 5.88 10.27
CA ARG A 207 -7.48 5.08 10.73
C ARG A 207 -7.88 3.82 11.51
N THR A 208 -9.15 3.74 11.93
CA THR A 208 -9.68 2.57 12.66
C THR A 208 -10.84 1.91 11.91
N ALA A 209 -11.16 0.67 12.28
CA ALA A 209 -12.29 -0.07 11.69
C ALA A 209 -13.64 0.63 11.96
N GLU A 210 -13.80 1.20 13.16
CA GLU A 210 -15.01 1.94 13.55
C GLU A 210 -15.14 3.22 12.72
N GLY A 211 -14.06 3.97 12.57
CA GLY A 211 -14.03 5.20 11.79
C GLY A 211 -14.30 4.95 10.30
N ALA A 212 -13.63 3.94 9.73
CA ALA A 212 -13.87 3.51 8.35
C ALA A 212 -15.33 3.07 8.14
N LYS A 213 -15.89 2.26 9.04
CA LYS A 213 -17.29 1.83 8.97
C LYS A 213 -18.26 3.00 9.08
N ALA A 214 -18.02 3.96 9.98
CA ALA A 214 -18.86 5.15 10.12
C ALA A 214 -18.84 6.03 8.86
N ALA A 215 -17.65 6.24 8.27
CA ALA A 215 -17.47 7.05 7.09
C ALA A 215 -17.96 6.37 5.80
N LEU A 216 -17.60 5.10 5.59
CA LEU A 216 -17.71 4.39 4.32
C LEU A 216 -18.78 3.27 4.32
N GLY A 217 -19.33 2.93 5.48
CA GLY A 217 -20.39 1.92 5.62
C GLY A 217 -19.88 0.50 5.85
N GLY A 218 -18.59 0.23 5.77
CA GLY A 218 -18.02 -1.11 5.96
C GLY A 218 -16.50 -1.12 6.09
N VAL A 219 -15.93 -2.32 6.05
CA VAL A 219 -14.49 -2.52 5.94
C VAL A 219 -14.06 -2.03 4.56
N TYR A 220 -13.00 -1.24 4.50
CA TYR A 220 -12.44 -0.69 3.26
C TYR A 220 -10.97 -1.11 3.15
N PRO A 221 -10.67 -2.24 2.49
CA PRO A 221 -9.30 -2.65 2.24
C PRO A 221 -8.57 -1.56 1.44
N ALA A 222 -7.42 -1.19 1.94
CA ALA A 222 -6.69 -0.05 1.41
C ALA A 222 -5.36 -0.48 0.76
N SER A 223 -4.23 -0.17 1.38
CA SER A 223 -2.94 -0.49 0.80
C SER A 223 -2.78 -1.99 0.53
N SER A 224 -2.26 -2.32 -0.64
CA SER A 224 -2.02 -3.68 -1.12
C SER A 224 -0.82 -3.70 -2.06
N LEU A 225 -0.24 -4.89 -2.27
CA LEU A 225 0.57 -5.15 -3.46
C LEU A 225 -0.38 -5.57 -4.58
N TYR A 226 -0.47 -4.78 -5.65
CA TYR A 226 -1.22 -5.16 -6.83
C TYR A 226 -0.35 -5.13 -8.09
N MET A 227 -0.72 -5.97 -9.06
CA MET A 227 0.04 -6.22 -10.28
C MET A 227 -0.91 -6.43 -11.45
N SER A 228 -0.41 -6.31 -12.68
CA SER A 228 -1.18 -6.71 -13.87
C SER A 228 -1.53 -8.20 -13.78
N THR A 229 -2.82 -8.54 -14.04
CA THR A 229 -3.28 -9.94 -14.03
C THR A 229 -2.52 -10.81 -15.03
N ASP A 230 -2.14 -10.27 -16.18
CA ASP A 230 -1.33 -11.00 -17.16
C ASP A 230 0.06 -11.32 -16.61
N TRP A 231 0.68 -10.37 -15.90
CA TRP A 231 1.98 -10.59 -15.29
C TRP A 231 1.90 -11.60 -14.15
N VAL A 232 0.89 -11.52 -13.28
CA VAL A 232 0.63 -12.50 -12.20
C VAL A 232 0.53 -13.91 -12.77
N ASN A 233 -0.26 -14.09 -13.82
CA ASN A 233 -0.46 -15.39 -14.46
C ASN A 233 0.82 -15.97 -15.08
N ALA A 234 1.68 -15.11 -15.62
CA ALA A 234 2.94 -15.52 -16.24
C ALA A 234 4.07 -15.79 -15.21
N HIS A 235 3.99 -15.22 -13.98
CA HIS A 235 5.08 -15.23 -13.00
C HIS A 235 4.63 -15.71 -11.61
N LYS A 236 3.79 -16.73 -11.55
CA LYS A 236 3.18 -17.22 -10.29
C LYS A 236 4.21 -17.57 -9.20
N GLU A 237 5.36 -18.10 -9.57
CA GLU A 237 6.42 -18.41 -8.59
C GLU A 237 6.98 -17.13 -7.95
N THR A 238 7.24 -16.10 -8.73
CA THR A 238 7.73 -14.80 -8.24
C THR A 238 6.68 -14.11 -7.36
N VAL A 239 5.41 -14.16 -7.77
CA VAL A 239 4.31 -13.62 -6.97
C VAL A 239 4.16 -14.35 -5.64
N GLN A 240 4.34 -15.70 -5.63
CA GLN A 240 4.35 -16.47 -4.39
C GLN A 240 5.48 -16.05 -3.45
N LYS A 241 6.70 -15.86 -3.97
CA LYS A 241 7.83 -15.37 -3.19
C LYS A 241 7.58 -13.98 -2.61
N LEU A 242 7.02 -13.07 -3.40
CA LEU A 242 6.60 -11.73 -2.92
C LEU A 242 5.56 -11.85 -1.81
N ALA A 243 4.54 -12.67 -1.99
CA ALA A 243 3.50 -12.89 -0.99
C ALA A 243 4.08 -13.47 0.31
N ASN A 244 5.00 -14.45 0.24
CA ASN A 244 5.69 -14.99 1.40
C ASN A 244 6.41 -13.88 2.18
N ALA A 245 7.20 -13.05 1.49
CA ALA A 245 7.96 -11.96 2.11
C ALA A 245 7.05 -10.94 2.80
N PHE A 246 5.97 -10.50 2.14
CA PHE A 246 5.03 -9.54 2.72
C PHE A 246 4.22 -10.14 3.88
N VAL A 247 3.73 -11.37 3.76
CA VAL A 247 3.00 -12.05 4.84
C VAL A 247 3.89 -12.24 6.06
N LYS A 248 5.16 -12.60 5.87
CA LYS A 248 6.15 -12.68 6.96
C LYS A 248 6.32 -11.31 7.64
N THR A 249 6.35 -10.22 6.86
CA THR A 249 6.41 -8.85 7.40
C THR A 249 5.15 -8.48 8.18
N LEU A 250 3.96 -8.80 7.69
CA LEU A 250 2.70 -8.53 8.38
C LEU A 250 2.62 -9.30 9.71
N LYS A 251 3.01 -10.57 9.72
CA LYS A 251 3.13 -11.36 10.96
C LYS A 251 4.12 -10.72 11.94
N TRP A 252 5.24 -10.22 11.44
CA TRP A 252 6.24 -9.52 12.26
C TRP A 252 5.68 -8.22 12.84
N ILE A 253 5.01 -7.37 12.06
CA ILE A 253 4.34 -6.13 12.52
C ILE A 253 3.36 -6.44 13.65
N ASN A 254 2.55 -7.49 13.52
CA ASN A 254 1.53 -7.83 14.52
C ASN A 254 2.11 -8.32 15.85
N THR A 255 3.35 -8.80 15.86
CA THR A 255 4.02 -9.36 17.05
C THR A 255 5.06 -8.42 17.69
N HIS A 256 5.36 -7.29 17.06
CA HIS A 256 6.34 -6.32 17.55
C HIS A 256 5.73 -4.96 17.87
N SER A 257 6.32 -4.25 18.81
CA SER A 257 5.92 -2.90 19.19
C SER A 257 6.27 -1.88 18.08
N ALA A 258 5.58 -0.74 18.08
CA ALA A 258 5.92 0.35 17.17
C ALA A 258 7.35 0.86 17.33
N ALA A 259 7.91 0.77 18.54
CA ALA A 259 9.31 1.13 18.80
C ALA A 259 10.29 0.17 18.11
N GLU A 260 10.05 -1.15 18.20
CA GLU A 260 10.88 -2.15 17.51
C GLU A 260 10.76 -2.01 15.99
N ILE A 261 9.57 -1.68 15.47
CA ILE A 261 9.37 -1.39 14.05
C ILE A 261 10.18 -0.14 13.66
N ALA A 262 10.09 0.94 14.45
CA ALA A 262 10.83 2.17 14.20
C ALA A 262 12.36 1.95 14.18
N ASP A 263 12.88 1.03 15.00
CA ASP A 263 14.31 0.69 15.04
C ASP A 263 14.79 -0.04 13.77
N LYS A 264 13.89 -0.63 12.99
CA LYS A 264 14.20 -1.28 11.71
C LYS A 264 14.08 -0.34 10.50
N MET A 265 13.30 0.74 10.65
CA MET A 265 13.06 1.66 9.55
C MET A 265 14.24 2.64 9.36
N PRO A 266 14.56 3.02 8.12
CA PRO A 266 15.51 4.09 7.86
C PRO A 266 15.11 5.40 8.54
N LYS A 267 16.08 6.15 9.08
CA LYS A 267 15.82 7.34 9.92
C LYS A 267 15.08 8.45 9.16
N GLU A 268 15.28 8.56 7.87
CA GLU A 268 14.63 9.55 7.00
C GLU A 268 13.10 9.40 6.97
N PHE A 269 12.56 8.20 7.22
CA PHE A 269 11.11 7.96 7.28
C PHE A 269 10.44 8.62 8.50
N MET A 270 11.22 8.93 9.52
CA MET A 270 10.70 9.53 10.76
C MET A 270 10.69 11.06 10.73
N VAL A 271 11.15 11.66 9.64
CA VAL A 271 11.12 13.13 9.40
C VAL A 271 11.67 13.94 10.59
N GLY A 272 12.71 13.43 11.27
CA GLY A 272 13.34 14.05 12.42
C GLY A 272 12.56 13.95 13.76
N ASP A 273 11.39 13.33 13.79
CA ASP A 273 10.58 13.11 15.00
C ASP A 273 10.25 11.61 15.21
N LYS A 274 11.25 10.84 15.62
CA LYS A 274 11.06 9.41 15.87
C LYS A 274 9.98 9.13 16.91
N GLU A 275 9.89 9.95 17.96
CA GLU A 275 8.90 9.75 19.04
C GLU A 275 7.48 9.95 18.50
N GLY A 276 7.22 11.05 17.79
CA GLY A 276 5.91 11.33 17.18
C GLY A 276 5.53 10.28 16.14
N TRP A 277 6.49 9.87 15.29
CA TRP A 277 6.28 8.82 14.30
C TRP A 277 5.92 7.48 14.94
N THR A 278 6.64 7.09 16.03
CA THR A 278 6.38 5.85 16.77
C THR A 278 5.00 5.88 17.45
N LYS A 279 4.60 7.01 18.04
CA LYS A 279 3.26 7.17 18.64
C LYS A 279 2.15 7.07 17.59
N ALA A 280 2.35 7.68 16.43
CA ALA A 280 1.39 7.59 15.31
C ALA A 280 1.25 6.13 14.83
N LEU A 281 2.37 5.41 14.70
CA LEU A 281 2.35 3.99 14.33
C LEU A 281 1.65 3.13 15.40
N GLU A 282 1.92 3.35 16.69
CA GLU A 282 1.26 2.60 17.78
C GLU A 282 -0.26 2.76 17.73
N ALA A 283 -0.73 3.99 17.50
CA ALA A 283 -2.16 4.28 17.37
C ALA A 283 -2.79 3.68 16.10
N GLY A 284 -2.02 3.61 15.01
CA GLY A 284 -2.49 3.17 13.69
C GLY A 284 -2.16 1.71 13.34
N LYS A 285 -1.36 1.01 14.14
CA LYS A 285 -0.85 -0.34 13.80
C LYS A 285 -1.96 -1.36 13.50
N GLY A 286 -3.14 -1.20 14.11
CA GLY A 286 -4.32 -2.01 13.85
C GLY A 286 -4.89 -1.90 12.42
N MET A 287 -4.39 -0.96 11.59
CA MET A 287 -4.78 -0.87 10.19
C MET A 287 -4.24 -2.02 9.34
N TYR A 288 -3.11 -2.62 9.71
CA TYR A 288 -2.51 -3.69 8.93
C TYR A 288 -3.27 -5.00 9.08
N THR A 289 -3.37 -5.75 7.97
CA THR A 289 -3.91 -7.11 8.00
C THR A 289 -2.96 -8.05 8.76
N PRO A 290 -3.47 -9.10 9.41
CA PRO A 290 -2.58 -10.03 10.11
C PRO A 290 -1.82 -10.98 9.17
N ASP A 291 -2.35 -11.23 7.97
CA ASP A 291 -1.93 -12.33 7.10
C ASP A 291 -1.96 -12.01 5.59
N GLY A 292 -2.27 -10.80 5.20
CA GLY A 292 -2.35 -10.39 3.80
C GLY A 292 -3.63 -10.79 3.07
N VAL A 293 -4.59 -11.42 3.76
CA VAL A 293 -5.86 -11.85 3.15
C VAL A 293 -6.80 -10.66 2.97
N MET A 294 -7.46 -10.60 1.82
CA MET A 294 -8.52 -9.62 1.55
C MET A 294 -9.66 -9.76 2.56
N PRO A 295 -10.02 -8.71 3.30
CA PRO A 295 -11.13 -8.75 4.26
C PRO A 295 -12.47 -9.03 3.59
N ALA A 296 -13.27 -9.90 4.19
CA ALA A 296 -14.61 -10.21 3.69
C ALA A 296 -15.51 -8.96 3.67
N GLY A 297 -16.25 -8.77 2.58
CA GLY A 297 -17.11 -7.59 2.37
C GLY A 297 -16.35 -6.32 1.99
N GLY A 298 -15.02 -6.36 2.01
CA GLY A 298 -14.18 -5.22 1.69
C GLY A 298 -14.29 -4.79 0.22
N PRO A 299 -14.10 -5.68 -0.76
CA PRO A 299 -14.24 -5.35 -2.18
C PRO A 299 -15.60 -4.73 -2.51
N GLU A 300 -16.68 -5.23 -1.91
CA GLU A 300 -18.04 -4.70 -2.08
C GLU A 300 -18.17 -3.28 -1.52
N THR A 301 -17.55 -3.00 -0.37
CA THR A 301 -17.53 -1.65 0.19
C THR A 301 -16.75 -0.69 -0.72
N VAL A 302 -15.61 -1.10 -1.25
CA VAL A 302 -14.82 -0.30 -2.20
C VAL A 302 -15.63 0.01 -3.45
N LEU A 303 -16.29 -1.00 -4.03
CA LEU A 303 -17.15 -0.80 -5.21
C LEU A 303 -18.31 0.16 -4.89
N ALA A 304 -18.96 0.03 -3.73
CA ALA A 304 -20.05 0.91 -3.32
C ALA A 304 -19.58 2.38 -3.18
N VAL A 305 -18.41 2.58 -2.56
CA VAL A 305 -17.79 3.91 -2.41
C VAL A 305 -17.50 4.54 -3.76
N LEU A 306 -16.80 3.82 -4.65
CA LEU A 306 -16.45 4.31 -5.98
C LEU A 306 -17.71 4.58 -6.83
N SER A 307 -18.71 3.72 -6.75
CA SER A 307 -19.99 3.89 -7.47
C SER A 307 -20.76 5.12 -6.99
N GLY A 308 -20.52 5.57 -5.76
CA GLY A 308 -21.19 6.73 -5.16
C GLY A 308 -20.85 8.07 -5.83
N PHE A 309 -19.73 8.16 -6.54
CA PHE A 309 -19.30 9.41 -7.18
C PHE A 309 -18.76 9.24 -8.61
N SER A 310 -18.15 8.08 -8.91
CA SER A 310 -17.44 7.88 -10.18
C SER A 310 -18.40 7.64 -11.35
N LYS A 311 -18.37 8.54 -12.33
CA LYS A 311 -19.14 8.38 -13.58
C LYS A 311 -18.64 7.17 -14.41
N HIS A 312 -17.40 6.75 -14.25
CA HIS A 312 -16.83 5.64 -14.98
C HIS A 312 -17.41 4.29 -14.55
N LEU A 313 -17.91 4.18 -13.31
CA LEU A 313 -18.55 2.97 -12.80
C LEU A 313 -20.06 2.92 -13.06
N GLN A 314 -20.69 4.07 -13.37
CA GLN A 314 -22.14 4.11 -13.60
C GLN A 314 -22.54 3.20 -14.77
N GLY A 315 -23.48 2.27 -14.52
CA GLY A 315 -23.98 1.33 -15.53
C GLY A 315 -23.00 0.21 -15.92
N LYS A 316 -21.86 0.09 -15.27
CA LYS A 316 -20.90 -1.00 -15.49
C LYS A 316 -21.02 -2.07 -14.42
N THR A 317 -20.87 -3.32 -14.84
CA THR A 317 -20.71 -4.46 -13.93
C THR A 317 -19.22 -4.70 -13.70
N ILE A 318 -18.79 -4.62 -12.46
CA ILE A 318 -17.41 -4.93 -12.04
C ILE A 318 -17.40 -6.34 -11.47
N ASP A 319 -16.55 -7.18 -12.01
CA ASP A 319 -16.30 -8.53 -11.48
C ASP A 319 -15.23 -8.46 -10.41
N LEU A 320 -15.68 -8.31 -9.15
CA LEU A 320 -14.78 -8.18 -8.01
C LEU A 320 -13.84 -9.38 -7.84
N SER A 321 -14.23 -10.57 -8.31
CA SER A 321 -13.39 -11.77 -8.25
C SER A 321 -12.11 -11.67 -9.09
N LYS A 322 -12.05 -10.68 -10.00
CA LYS A 322 -10.89 -10.39 -10.86
C LYS A 322 -10.07 -9.19 -10.39
N THR A 323 -10.39 -8.61 -9.25
CA THR A 323 -9.68 -7.44 -8.70
C THR A 323 -8.71 -7.81 -7.60
N TYR A 324 -8.78 -9.06 -7.13
CA TYR A 324 -7.85 -9.59 -6.12
C TYR A 324 -7.78 -11.12 -6.18
N THR A 325 -6.69 -11.66 -5.64
CA THR A 325 -6.57 -13.10 -5.37
C THR A 325 -6.08 -13.34 -3.94
N THR A 326 -6.49 -14.46 -3.33
CA THR A 326 -5.98 -14.92 -2.04
C THR A 326 -5.16 -16.21 -2.19
N GLU A 327 -4.89 -16.64 -3.41
CA GLU A 327 -4.14 -17.87 -3.71
C GLU A 327 -2.77 -17.87 -3.03
N PHE A 328 -2.00 -16.81 -3.27
CA PHE A 328 -0.61 -16.71 -2.81
C PHE A 328 -0.48 -16.51 -1.29
N VAL A 329 -1.31 -15.65 -0.70
CA VAL A 329 -1.25 -15.40 0.74
C VAL A 329 -1.73 -16.59 1.56
N LYS A 330 -2.68 -17.38 1.06
CA LYS A 330 -3.11 -18.64 1.71
C LYS A 330 -2.05 -19.74 1.61
N ALA A 331 -1.22 -19.72 0.59
CA ALA A 331 -0.12 -20.64 0.41
C ALA A 331 1.18 -20.15 1.08
N ALA A 332 1.23 -18.93 1.62
CA ALA A 332 2.40 -18.34 2.25
C ALA A 332 2.80 -19.08 3.53
N LYS A 333 4.12 -19.32 3.68
CA LYS A 333 4.75 -20.09 4.74
C LYS A 333 5.12 -19.24 5.96
#